data_815b55c0c3b9ed97a665d5c8b11a28fc
#
_entry.id   815b55c0c3b9ed97a665d5c8b11a28fc
#
_cell.length_a   1.000
_cell.length_b   1.000
_cell.length_c   1.000
_cell.angle_alpha   90.00
_cell.angle_beta   90.00
_cell.angle_gamma   90.00
#
_symmetry.space_group_name_H-M   'P 1'
#
loop_
_entity.id
_entity.type
_entity.pdbx_description
1 polymer ?
#
loop_
_entity_poly.entity_id
_entity_poly.type
_entity_poly.pdbx_seq_one_letter_code
_entity_poly.pdbx_strand_id
1 'polypeptide(L)'
;EICACLVGSEMCIRDSNIRLELEEKFPDVEFTPVMGDIRMIHRVESIYQRFRPHIVFHAAAYKHVPLMEENPCEAVHTNVYGTRNVADMAVKYDVDKFIMVSTDKAVNPTNVMGASKRLAEMYVQSLSIAISKGRQSGKTRFITTRFGNVLGSNGSVIPRFREQLAKGGPLTVTHPDIIRYFMTIPEACRLVLEAGTMGKGGEIFIFDMGEPVKIADLAKRMIELSGLQVDKDIEIKYTGLRPGEKLYEELLSNKENTKETPHE
;
A
#
# COMPACT_ATOMS: atom_id res chain seq x y z
N GLU A 1 -16.30 -15.87 2.75
CA GLU A 1 -16.00 -15.80 1.31
C GLU A 1 -14.97 -14.69 1.08
N ILE A 2 -13.81 -15.04 0.49
CA ILE A 2 -12.77 -14.07 0.14
C ILE A 2 -12.78 -13.88 -1.37
N CYS A 3 -12.98 -12.66 -1.84
CA CYS A 3 -12.90 -12.29 -3.25
C CYS A 3 -11.69 -11.39 -3.47
N ALA A 4 -10.75 -11.81 -4.31
CA ALA A 4 -9.61 -11.01 -4.75
C ALA A 4 -9.79 -10.58 -6.21
N CYS A 5 -9.56 -9.29 -6.48
CA CYS A 5 -9.66 -8.71 -7.82
C CYS A 5 -8.33 -8.10 -8.22
N LEU A 6 -7.74 -8.57 -9.33
CA LEU A 6 -6.39 -8.20 -9.77
C LEU A 6 -6.31 -8.03 -11.29
N VAL A 7 -5.33 -7.26 -11.78
CA VAL A 7 -5.21 -6.87 -13.20
C VAL A 7 -3.79 -7.13 -13.74
N GLY A 8 -3.68 -7.74 -14.94
CA GLY A 8 -2.45 -7.94 -15.70
C GLY A 8 -1.92 -9.39 -15.71
N SER A 9 -1.05 -9.73 -16.67
CA SER A 9 -0.56 -11.11 -16.88
C SER A 9 0.31 -11.64 -15.74
N GLU A 10 1.23 -10.84 -15.20
CA GLU A 10 2.02 -11.21 -14.01
C GLU A 10 1.15 -11.35 -12.75
N MET A 11 0.05 -10.61 -12.69
CA MET A 11 -0.92 -10.71 -11.61
C MET A 11 -1.71 -12.01 -11.69
N CYS A 12 -2.06 -12.50 -12.88
CA CYS A 12 -2.70 -13.80 -13.05
C CYS A 12 -1.86 -14.95 -12.47
N ILE A 13 -0.53 -14.92 -12.65
CA ILE A 13 0.36 -15.94 -12.08
C ILE A 13 0.38 -15.83 -10.54
N ARG A 14 0.41 -14.62 -10.00
CA ARG A 14 0.32 -14.42 -8.54
C ARG A 14 -1.01 -14.88 -7.98
N ASP A 15 -2.11 -14.61 -8.67
CA ASP A 15 -3.45 -15.06 -8.26
C ASP A 15 -3.55 -16.57 -8.24
N SER A 16 -2.97 -17.23 -9.24
CA SER A 16 -2.86 -18.67 -9.26
C SER A 16 -2.07 -19.20 -8.06
N ASN A 17 -0.95 -18.58 -7.73
CA ASN A 17 -0.13 -18.97 -6.57
C ASN A 17 -0.86 -18.72 -5.25
N ILE A 18 -1.54 -17.58 -5.11
CA ILE A 18 -2.35 -17.26 -3.91
C ILE A 18 -3.48 -18.28 -3.76
N ARG A 19 -4.13 -18.64 -4.86
CA ARG A 19 -5.19 -19.64 -4.85
C ARG A 19 -4.68 -21.00 -4.37
N LEU A 20 -3.57 -21.47 -4.94
CA LEU A 20 -2.96 -22.74 -4.54
C LEU A 20 -2.54 -22.73 -3.08
N GLU A 21 -1.93 -21.63 -2.61
CA GLU A 21 -1.54 -21.48 -1.21
C GLU A 21 -2.75 -21.49 -0.26
N LEU A 22 -3.85 -20.83 -0.62
CA LEU A 22 -5.07 -20.82 0.18
C LEU A 22 -5.76 -22.18 0.20
N GLU A 23 -5.86 -22.85 -0.94
CA GLU A 23 -6.43 -24.21 -1.03
C GLU A 23 -5.62 -25.22 -0.20
N GLU A 24 -4.29 -25.07 -0.16
CA GLU A 24 -3.40 -25.95 0.61
C GLU A 24 -3.45 -25.67 2.11
N LYS A 25 -3.35 -24.39 2.52
CA LYS A 25 -3.22 -24.00 3.92
C LYS A 25 -4.55 -23.80 4.64
N PHE A 26 -5.59 -23.46 3.90
CA PHE A 26 -6.91 -23.08 4.42
C PHE A 26 -8.05 -23.71 3.62
N PRO A 27 -8.13 -25.05 3.55
CA PRO A 27 -9.10 -25.76 2.68
C PRO A 27 -10.57 -25.47 3.05
N ASP A 28 -10.84 -25.05 4.27
CA ASP A 28 -12.19 -24.73 4.75
C ASP A 28 -12.63 -23.29 4.41
N VAL A 29 -11.72 -22.47 3.83
CA VAL A 29 -12.03 -21.08 3.45
C VAL A 29 -12.50 -21.05 2.00
N GLU A 30 -13.75 -20.63 1.80
CA GLU A 30 -14.27 -20.40 0.46
C GLU A 30 -13.58 -19.18 -0.16
N PHE A 31 -12.78 -19.44 -1.19
CA PHE A 31 -12.04 -18.41 -1.92
C PHE A 31 -12.46 -18.37 -3.38
N THR A 32 -12.93 -17.21 -3.85
CA THR A 32 -13.31 -17.00 -5.26
C THR A 32 -12.40 -15.93 -5.89
N PRO A 33 -11.43 -16.31 -6.74
CA PRO A 33 -10.63 -15.36 -7.49
C PRO A 33 -11.48 -14.72 -8.60
N VAL A 34 -11.43 -13.39 -8.68
CA VAL A 34 -12.15 -12.62 -9.71
C VAL A 34 -11.21 -11.65 -10.39
N MET A 35 -11.07 -11.76 -11.70
CA MET A 35 -10.31 -10.79 -12.49
C MET A 35 -11.12 -9.53 -12.76
N GLY A 36 -10.51 -8.38 -12.52
CA GLY A 36 -11.15 -7.08 -12.79
C GLY A 36 -10.17 -5.93 -12.65
N ASP A 37 -10.53 -4.81 -13.26
CA ASP A 37 -9.83 -3.54 -13.15
C ASP A 37 -10.73 -2.56 -12.39
N ILE A 38 -10.22 -1.98 -11.30
CA ILE A 38 -10.97 -1.03 -10.47
C ILE A 38 -11.35 0.26 -11.23
N ARG A 39 -10.67 0.57 -12.34
CA ARG A 39 -11.01 1.68 -13.23
C ARG A 39 -12.31 1.44 -13.99
N MET A 40 -12.70 0.18 -14.16
CA MET A 40 -13.90 -0.23 -14.89
C MET A 40 -15.10 -0.34 -13.96
N ILE A 41 -15.84 0.75 -13.79
CA ILE A 41 -16.96 0.83 -12.82
C ILE A 41 -17.99 -0.29 -12.99
N HIS A 42 -18.36 -0.67 -14.22
CA HIS A 42 -19.32 -1.74 -14.47
C HIS A 42 -18.79 -3.10 -14.00
N ARG A 43 -17.46 -3.32 -14.10
CA ARG A 43 -16.84 -4.55 -13.59
C ARG A 43 -16.84 -4.58 -12.06
N VAL A 44 -16.46 -3.47 -11.43
CA VAL A 44 -16.55 -3.30 -9.98
C VAL A 44 -17.98 -3.52 -9.50
N GLU A 45 -18.95 -2.88 -10.14
CA GLU A 45 -20.37 -3.04 -9.80
C GLU A 45 -20.85 -4.49 -9.90
N SER A 46 -20.49 -5.20 -10.98
CA SER A 46 -20.88 -6.61 -11.15
C SER A 46 -20.36 -7.51 -10.02
N ILE A 47 -19.16 -7.21 -9.50
CA ILE A 47 -18.55 -7.92 -8.36
C ILE A 47 -19.37 -7.65 -7.08
N TYR A 48 -19.63 -6.39 -6.78
CA TYR A 48 -20.43 -6.02 -5.60
C TYR A 48 -21.86 -6.58 -5.66
N GLN A 49 -22.47 -6.56 -6.83
CA GLN A 49 -23.79 -7.13 -7.04
C GLN A 49 -23.82 -8.64 -6.79
N ARG A 50 -22.79 -9.35 -7.26
CA ARG A 50 -22.70 -10.80 -7.12
C ARG A 50 -22.38 -11.24 -5.71
N PHE A 51 -21.38 -10.62 -5.07
CA PHE A 51 -20.82 -11.11 -3.81
C PHE A 51 -21.36 -10.42 -2.57
N ARG A 52 -21.94 -9.21 -2.70
CA ARG A 52 -22.49 -8.43 -1.56
C ARG A 52 -21.55 -8.42 -0.35
N PRO A 53 -20.29 -7.96 -0.50
CA PRO A 53 -19.31 -8.06 0.57
C PRO A 53 -19.71 -7.24 1.79
N HIS A 54 -19.49 -7.78 2.99
CA HIS A 54 -19.65 -7.03 4.25
C HIS A 54 -18.44 -6.14 4.55
N ILE A 55 -17.25 -6.61 4.19
CA ILE A 55 -15.99 -5.91 4.42
C ILE A 55 -15.19 -5.86 3.11
N VAL A 56 -14.62 -4.71 2.83
CA VAL A 56 -13.74 -4.49 1.67
C VAL A 56 -12.38 -4.00 2.13
N PHE A 57 -11.32 -4.72 1.78
CA PHE A 57 -9.94 -4.27 1.91
C PHE A 57 -9.46 -3.77 0.55
N HIS A 58 -9.23 -2.47 0.45
CA HIS A 58 -8.81 -1.83 -0.79
C HIS A 58 -7.31 -1.55 -0.77
N ALA A 59 -6.54 -2.45 -1.39
CA ALA A 59 -5.08 -2.32 -1.55
C ALA A 59 -4.65 -2.10 -3.01
N ALA A 60 -5.60 -2.03 -3.94
CA ALA A 60 -5.32 -1.83 -5.36
C ALA A 60 -4.83 -0.41 -5.62
N ALA A 61 -3.58 -0.27 -6.06
CA ALA A 61 -2.97 1.01 -6.41
C ALA A 61 -1.68 0.82 -7.21
N TYR A 62 -1.30 1.79 -8.01
CA TYR A 62 0.07 1.93 -8.49
C TYR A 62 0.92 2.60 -7.41
N LYS A 63 2.06 1.98 -7.07
CA LYS A 63 2.93 2.42 -5.96
C LYS A 63 4.33 2.85 -6.35
N HIS A 64 4.77 2.55 -7.58
CA HIS A 64 6.16 2.79 -7.99
C HIS A 64 6.36 4.26 -8.37
N VAL A 65 7.01 5.03 -7.48
CA VAL A 65 7.13 6.48 -7.63
C VAL A 65 7.72 6.90 -8.98
N PRO A 66 8.88 6.41 -9.46
CA PRO A 66 9.43 6.81 -10.75
C PRO A 66 8.49 6.57 -11.92
N LEU A 67 7.83 5.40 -11.97
CA LEU A 67 6.89 5.10 -13.06
C LEU A 67 5.67 6.02 -13.03
N MET A 68 5.24 6.47 -11.84
CA MET A 68 4.10 7.38 -11.73
C MET A 68 4.45 8.82 -12.10
N GLU A 69 5.71 9.23 -11.88
CA GLU A 69 6.20 10.52 -12.41
C GLU A 69 6.19 10.55 -13.95
N GLU A 70 6.56 9.43 -14.57
CA GLU A 70 6.54 9.27 -16.03
C GLU A 70 5.11 9.07 -16.59
N ASN A 71 4.17 8.59 -15.76
CA ASN A 71 2.81 8.24 -16.17
C ASN A 71 1.75 8.80 -15.20
N PRO A 72 1.66 10.13 -15.04
CA PRO A 72 0.80 10.75 -14.01
C PRO A 72 -0.70 10.46 -14.22
N CYS A 73 -1.16 10.38 -15.47
CA CYS A 73 -2.56 10.07 -15.78
C CYS A 73 -2.95 8.68 -15.28
N GLU A 74 -2.07 7.69 -15.42
CA GLU A 74 -2.31 6.32 -14.96
C GLU A 74 -2.38 6.25 -13.44
N ALA A 75 -1.54 7.03 -12.73
CA ALA A 75 -1.61 7.14 -11.28
C ALA A 75 -2.96 7.71 -10.83
N VAL A 76 -3.44 8.77 -11.47
CA VAL A 76 -4.75 9.38 -11.15
C VAL A 76 -5.89 8.41 -11.49
N HIS A 77 -5.88 7.81 -12.67
CA HIS A 77 -6.93 6.86 -13.08
C HIS A 77 -7.04 5.68 -12.12
N THR A 78 -5.91 5.08 -11.74
CA THR A 78 -5.94 3.90 -10.85
C THR A 78 -6.15 4.30 -9.40
N ASN A 79 -5.32 5.21 -8.88
CA ASN A 79 -5.30 5.48 -7.45
C ASN A 79 -6.48 6.37 -6.99
N VAL A 80 -6.96 7.29 -7.85
CA VAL A 80 -8.06 8.19 -7.50
C VAL A 80 -9.38 7.66 -8.03
N TYR A 81 -9.53 7.54 -9.36
CA TYR A 81 -10.80 7.10 -9.94
C TYR A 81 -11.11 5.63 -9.62
N GLY A 82 -10.10 4.75 -9.62
CA GLY A 82 -10.27 3.37 -9.19
C GLY A 82 -10.73 3.28 -7.75
N THR A 83 -10.12 4.01 -6.82
CA THR A 83 -10.57 4.08 -5.41
C THR A 83 -11.99 4.62 -5.29
N ARG A 84 -12.31 5.69 -6.03
CA ARG A 84 -13.67 6.23 -6.10
C ARG A 84 -14.68 5.17 -6.51
N ASN A 85 -14.44 4.46 -7.61
CA ASN A 85 -15.34 3.43 -8.10
C ASN A 85 -15.62 2.35 -7.04
N VAL A 86 -14.56 1.87 -6.37
CA VAL A 86 -14.69 0.83 -5.33
C VAL A 86 -15.43 1.37 -4.10
N ALA A 87 -15.15 2.61 -3.69
CA ALA A 87 -15.80 3.25 -2.53
C ALA A 87 -17.27 3.60 -2.79
N ASP A 88 -17.60 4.12 -3.99
CA ASP A 88 -19.00 4.42 -4.37
C ASP A 88 -19.84 3.14 -4.40
N MET A 89 -19.29 2.04 -4.91
CA MET A 89 -19.96 0.75 -4.89
C MET A 89 -20.10 0.20 -3.48
N ALA A 90 -19.14 0.44 -2.59
CA ALA A 90 -19.27 0.07 -1.19
C ALA A 90 -20.47 0.76 -0.52
N VAL A 91 -20.68 2.05 -0.78
CA VAL A 91 -21.88 2.78 -0.31
C VAL A 91 -23.14 2.25 -0.96
N LYS A 92 -23.16 2.10 -2.30
CA LYS A 92 -24.32 1.63 -3.07
C LYS A 92 -24.82 0.26 -2.65
N TYR A 93 -23.91 -0.62 -2.23
CA TYR A 93 -24.21 -2.01 -1.87
C TYR A 93 -24.16 -2.27 -0.36
N ASP A 94 -24.21 -1.20 0.47
CA ASP A 94 -24.32 -1.24 1.92
C ASP A 94 -23.23 -2.08 2.62
N VAL A 95 -21.98 -1.96 2.15
CA VAL A 95 -20.83 -2.56 2.81
C VAL A 95 -20.68 -2.02 4.24
N ASP A 96 -20.44 -2.90 5.21
CA ASP A 96 -20.31 -2.49 6.60
C ASP A 96 -19.01 -1.72 6.87
N LYS A 97 -17.88 -2.21 6.35
CA LYS A 97 -16.57 -1.58 6.50
C LYS A 97 -15.78 -1.55 5.20
N PHE A 98 -15.18 -0.42 4.92
CA PHE A 98 -14.24 -0.21 3.81
C PHE A 98 -12.89 0.21 4.37
N ILE A 99 -11.88 -0.65 4.25
CA ILE A 99 -10.54 -0.41 4.75
C ILE A 99 -9.61 -0.07 3.59
N MET A 100 -9.14 1.17 3.54
CA MET A 100 -8.22 1.66 2.52
C MET A 100 -6.78 1.53 2.99
N VAL A 101 -5.95 0.83 2.24
CA VAL A 101 -4.50 0.80 2.44
C VAL A 101 -3.87 2.03 1.79
N SER A 102 -3.21 2.85 2.59
CA SER A 102 -2.47 4.04 2.15
C SER A 102 -0.99 3.97 2.53
N THR A 103 -0.30 5.07 2.50
CA THR A 103 1.17 5.14 2.62
C THR A 103 1.61 6.43 3.31
N ASP A 104 2.79 6.43 3.93
CA ASP A 104 3.53 7.59 4.40
C ASP A 104 3.70 8.68 3.32
N LYS A 105 3.83 8.28 2.05
CA LYS A 105 4.01 9.20 0.91
C LYS A 105 2.78 10.04 0.57
N ALA A 106 1.63 9.72 1.13
CA ALA A 106 0.42 10.55 1.08
C ALA A 106 0.48 11.76 2.05
N VAL A 107 1.46 11.78 2.97
CA VAL A 107 1.70 12.88 3.89
C VAL A 107 2.61 13.91 3.22
N ASN A 108 2.17 15.17 3.15
CA ASN A 108 2.92 16.26 2.48
C ASN A 108 3.54 15.79 1.14
N PRO A 109 2.73 15.31 0.17
CA PRO A 109 3.24 14.59 -0.99
C PRO A 109 4.12 15.49 -1.87
N THR A 110 5.26 14.96 -2.31
CA THR A 110 6.21 15.60 -3.21
C THR A 110 6.28 14.92 -4.57
N ASN A 111 5.46 13.89 -4.79
CA ASN A 111 5.42 13.11 -6.02
C ASN A 111 3.98 12.73 -6.39
N VAL A 112 3.79 12.39 -7.66
CA VAL A 112 2.48 12.06 -8.25
C VAL A 112 1.82 10.87 -7.53
N MET A 113 2.59 9.83 -7.21
CA MET A 113 2.07 8.65 -6.52
C MET A 113 1.51 9.04 -5.14
N GLY A 114 2.27 9.77 -4.34
CA GLY A 114 1.84 10.25 -3.03
C GLY A 114 0.62 11.19 -3.12
N ALA A 115 0.64 12.13 -4.08
CA ALA A 115 -0.47 13.05 -4.32
C ALA A 115 -1.75 12.31 -4.72
N SER A 116 -1.66 11.30 -5.60
CA SER A 116 -2.82 10.49 -6.01
C SER A 116 -3.39 9.68 -4.84
N LYS A 117 -2.54 9.12 -3.98
CA LYS A 117 -2.97 8.43 -2.75
C LYS A 117 -3.63 9.39 -1.76
N ARG A 118 -3.09 10.61 -1.61
CA ARG A 118 -3.70 11.64 -0.75
C ARG A 118 -5.08 12.06 -1.26
N LEU A 119 -5.25 12.26 -2.56
CA LEU A 119 -6.55 12.56 -3.16
C LEU A 119 -7.56 11.43 -2.91
N ALA A 120 -7.12 10.18 -3.02
CA ALA A 120 -7.96 9.01 -2.72
C ALA A 120 -8.38 8.97 -1.24
N GLU A 121 -7.47 9.26 -0.29
CA GLU A 121 -7.81 9.41 1.13
C GLU A 121 -8.85 10.49 1.37
N MET A 122 -8.65 11.66 0.76
CA MET A 122 -9.59 12.80 0.89
C MET A 122 -10.98 12.43 0.35
N TYR A 123 -11.04 11.70 -0.75
CA TYR A 123 -12.31 11.21 -1.31
C TYR A 123 -13.02 10.28 -0.32
N VAL A 124 -12.34 9.26 0.16
CA VAL A 124 -12.87 8.29 1.13
C VAL A 124 -13.32 8.97 2.42
N GLN A 125 -12.55 9.94 2.93
CA GLN A 125 -12.93 10.75 4.09
C GLN A 125 -14.17 11.61 3.80
N SER A 126 -14.27 12.19 2.60
CA SER A 126 -15.43 12.99 2.22
C SER A 126 -16.73 12.19 2.22
N LEU A 127 -16.68 10.94 1.75
CA LEU A 127 -17.81 9.99 1.82
C LEU A 127 -18.19 9.69 3.27
N SER A 128 -17.22 9.40 4.13
CA SER A 128 -17.46 9.17 5.55
C SER A 128 -18.16 10.37 6.22
N ILE A 129 -17.68 11.58 5.95
CA ILE A 129 -18.29 12.82 6.46
C ILE A 129 -19.70 13.03 5.88
N ALA A 130 -19.91 12.74 4.60
CA ALA A 130 -21.22 12.91 3.98
C ALA A 130 -22.25 11.97 4.59
N ILE A 131 -21.89 10.71 4.83
CA ILE A 131 -22.76 9.71 5.49
C ILE A 131 -23.02 10.12 6.94
N SER A 132 -21.99 10.47 7.72
CA SER A 132 -22.16 10.85 9.14
C SER A 132 -23.02 12.10 9.33
N LYS A 133 -23.03 13.01 8.35
CA LYS A 133 -23.88 14.21 8.35
C LYS A 133 -25.25 14.01 7.68
N GLY A 134 -25.60 12.79 7.28
CA GLY A 134 -26.87 12.49 6.60
C GLY A 134 -27.01 13.13 5.21
N ARG A 135 -25.92 13.61 4.60
CA ARG A 135 -25.91 14.17 3.24
C ARG A 135 -25.89 13.10 2.15
N GLN A 136 -25.49 11.90 2.52
CA GLN A 136 -25.52 10.72 1.68
C GLN A 136 -26.10 9.56 2.47
N SER A 137 -27.02 8.81 1.85
CA SER A 137 -27.54 7.57 2.43
C SER A 137 -26.44 6.49 2.37
N GLY A 138 -26.37 5.65 3.41
CA GLY A 138 -25.44 4.55 3.52
C GLY A 138 -25.00 4.32 4.96
N LYS A 139 -24.45 3.14 5.23
CA LYS A 139 -23.95 2.75 6.55
C LYS A 139 -22.44 2.46 6.57
N THR A 140 -21.79 2.52 5.42
CA THR A 140 -20.41 2.12 5.24
C THR A 140 -19.47 2.95 6.11
N ARG A 141 -18.68 2.28 6.95
CA ARG A 141 -17.62 2.87 7.76
C ARG A 141 -16.31 2.83 6.99
N PHE A 142 -15.81 3.99 6.65
CA PHE A 142 -14.56 4.15 5.92
C PHE A 142 -13.40 4.32 6.91
N ILE A 143 -12.37 3.48 6.75
CA ILE A 143 -11.18 3.43 7.58
C ILE A 143 -9.98 3.50 6.65
N THR A 144 -9.01 4.33 6.97
CA THR A 144 -7.75 4.42 6.21
C THR A 144 -6.59 3.98 7.08
N THR A 145 -5.62 3.27 6.51
CA THR A 145 -4.39 2.88 7.19
C THR A 145 -3.19 3.47 6.46
N ARG A 146 -2.24 4.05 7.20
CA ARG A 146 -0.97 4.58 6.70
C ARG A 146 0.20 3.89 7.36
N PHE A 147 1.14 3.45 6.56
CA PHE A 147 2.42 2.90 7.00
C PHE A 147 3.50 3.13 5.94
N GLY A 148 4.76 2.96 6.33
CA GLY A 148 5.93 3.15 5.48
C GLY A 148 6.20 1.99 4.55
N ASN A 149 7.48 1.65 4.36
CA ASN A 149 7.85 0.58 3.45
C ASN A 149 7.64 -0.79 4.07
N VAL A 150 7.26 -1.75 3.23
CA VAL A 150 7.11 -3.16 3.64
C VAL A 150 8.29 -3.97 3.11
N LEU A 151 8.98 -4.65 4.02
CA LEU A 151 10.14 -5.47 3.71
C LEU A 151 9.82 -6.57 2.70
N GLY A 152 10.68 -6.73 1.70
CA GLY A 152 10.53 -7.79 0.70
C GLY A 152 9.39 -7.61 -0.29
N SER A 153 8.67 -6.48 -0.25
CA SER A 153 7.63 -6.19 -1.24
C SER A 153 8.24 -6.01 -2.64
N ASN A 154 7.48 -6.39 -3.67
CA ASN A 154 7.95 -6.31 -5.06
C ASN A 154 8.36 -4.90 -5.46
N GLY A 155 9.51 -4.80 -6.14
CA GLY A 155 10.11 -3.53 -6.55
C GLY A 155 10.70 -2.70 -5.40
N SER A 156 10.79 -3.26 -4.17
CA SER A 156 11.43 -2.58 -3.04
C SER A 156 12.96 -2.75 -3.06
N VAL A 157 13.63 -2.02 -2.15
CA VAL A 157 15.09 -1.93 -2.11
C VAL A 157 15.78 -3.27 -1.85
N ILE A 158 15.20 -4.13 -0.99
CA ILE A 158 15.84 -5.42 -0.62
C ILE A 158 15.90 -6.40 -1.81
N PRO A 159 14.83 -6.70 -2.54
CA PRO A 159 14.91 -7.50 -3.77
C PRO A 159 15.92 -6.93 -4.77
N ARG A 160 15.95 -5.61 -4.95
CA ARG A 160 16.92 -4.95 -5.83
C ARG A 160 18.37 -5.16 -5.38
N PHE A 161 18.67 -5.00 -4.10
CA PHE A 161 20.00 -5.24 -3.57
C PHE A 161 20.41 -6.71 -3.72
N ARG A 162 19.49 -7.66 -3.49
CA ARG A 162 19.77 -9.09 -3.72
C ARG A 162 20.13 -9.37 -5.19
N GLU A 163 19.40 -8.78 -6.12
CA GLU A 163 19.69 -8.92 -7.56
C GLU A 163 21.05 -8.31 -7.91
N GLN A 164 21.38 -7.13 -7.37
CA GLN A 164 22.65 -6.48 -7.59
C GLN A 164 23.82 -7.27 -6.99
N LEU A 165 23.67 -7.81 -5.78
CA LEU A 165 24.65 -8.70 -5.15
C LEU A 165 24.90 -9.96 -5.99
N ALA A 166 23.85 -10.60 -6.48
CA ALA A 166 23.95 -11.80 -7.32
C ALA A 166 24.68 -11.53 -8.65
N LYS A 167 24.66 -10.27 -9.14
CA LYS A 167 25.37 -9.82 -10.35
C LYS A 167 26.80 -9.32 -10.08
N GLY A 168 27.26 -9.33 -8.81
CA GLY A 168 28.59 -8.82 -8.44
C GLY A 168 28.64 -7.31 -8.19
N GLY A 169 27.49 -6.67 -7.95
CA GLY A 169 27.38 -5.24 -7.64
C GLY A 169 27.41 -4.32 -8.88
N PRO A 170 27.57 -3.00 -8.68
CA PRO A 170 27.54 -2.30 -7.39
C PRO A 170 26.12 -2.23 -6.80
N LEU A 171 26.01 -2.03 -5.47
CA LEU A 171 24.72 -1.68 -4.87
C LEU A 171 24.45 -0.19 -5.07
N THR A 172 23.26 0.14 -5.57
CA THR A 172 22.89 1.53 -5.86
C THR A 172 21.98 2.11 -4.78
N VAL A 173 22.43 3.18 -4.14
CA VAL A 173 21.69 3.96 -3.13
C VAL A 173 21.50 5.38 -3.66
N THR A 174 20.32 5.96 -3.48
CA THR A 174 20.04 7.28 -4.05
C THR A 174 20.72 8.42 -3.28
N HIS A 175 20.87 8.30 -1.95
CA HIS A 175 21.57 9.30 -1.14
C HIS A 175 22.15 8.65 0.12
N PRO A 176 23.34 9.05 0.61
CA PRO A 176 23.94 8.45 1.81
C PRO A 176 23.09 8.60 3.08
N ASP A 177 22.34 9.68 3.20
CA ASP A 177 21.52 9.98 4.38
C ASP A 177 20.04 9.65 4.19
N ILE A 178 19.68 8.94 3.12
CA ILE A 178 18.27 8.56 2.92
C ILE A 178 17.84 7.55 3.97
N ILE A 179 16.74 7.85 4.65
CA ILE A 179 16.14 6.96 5.65
C ILE A 179 14.76 6.51 5.22
N ARG A 180 14.40 5.31 5.67
CA ARG A 180 13.05 4.76 5.49
C ARG A 180 12.64 3.98 6.72
N TYR A 181 11.33 4.00 6.97
CA TYR A 181 10.71 3.11 7.95
C TYR A 181 10.35 1.80 7.29
N PHE A 182 10.52 0.70 8.00
CA PHE A 182 10.22 -0.64 7.50
C PHE A 182 9.38 -1.44 8.48
N MET A 183 8.52 -2.25 7.92
CA MET A 183 7.69 -3.20 8.64
C MET A 183 7.63 -4.50 7.82
N THR A 184 7.39 -5.62 8.47
CA THR A 184 7.22 -6.90 7.77
C THR A 184 5.83 -7.01 7.15
N ILE A 185 5.66 -7.89 6.14
CA ILE A 185 4.34 -8.14 5.53
C ILE A 185 3.34 -8.66 6.58
N PRO A 186 3.67 -9.64 7.46
CA PRO A 186 2.74 -10.11 8.49
C PRO A 186 2.31 -9.03 9.49
N GLU A 187 3.24 -8.15 9.91
CA GLU A 187 2.92 -6.99 10.74
C GLU A 187 1.92 -6.06 10.06
N ALA A 188 2.24 -5.63 8.84
CA ALA A 188 1.36 -4.75 8.07
C ALA A 188 -0.06 -5.35 7.93
N CYS A 189 -0.15 -6.64 7.59
CA CYS A 189 -1.43 -7.32 7.44
C CYS A 189 -2.20 -7.37 8.78
N ARG A 190 -1.54 -7.69 9.89
CA ARG A 190 -2.16 -7.71 11.22
C ARG A 190 -2.74 -6.36 11.58
N LEU A 191 -1.94 -5.30 11.46
CA LEU A 191 -2.35 -3.94 11.81
C LEU A 191 -3.49 -3.43 10.92
N VAL A 192 -3.51 -3.80 9.63
CA VAL A 192 -4.65 -3.49 8.75
C VAL A 192 -5.93 -4.19 9.21
N LEU A 193 -5.85 -5.46 9.63
CA LEU A 193 -6.98 -6.21 10.16
C LEU A 193 -7.48 -5.60 11.48
N GLU A 194 -6.56 -5.22 12.38
CA GLU A 194 -6.88 -4.58 13.65
C GLU A 194 -7.50 -3.20 13.47
N ALA A 195 -6.95 -2.37 12.58
CA ALA A 195 -7.58 -1.11 12.21
C ALA A 195 -9.01 -1.33 11.68
N GLY A 196 -9.19 -2.38 10.87
CA GLY A 196 -10.51 -2.79 10.38
C GLY A 196 -11.47 -3.19 11.50
N THR A 197 -10.99 -3.80 12.60
CA THR A 197 -11.84 -4.16 13.74
C THR A 197 -12.14 -2.97 14.64
N MET A 198 -11.13 -2.17 15.00
CA MET A 198 -11.26 -1.02 15.91
C MET A 198 -11.98 0.18 15.29
N GLY A 199 -11.83 0.38 13.97
CA GLY A 199 -12.33 1.56 13.27
C GLY A 199 -13.84 1.68 13.34
N LYS A 200 -14.29 2.91 13.64
CA LYS A 200 -15.70 3.31 13.75
C LYS A 200 -16.18 4.08 12.52
N GLY A 201 -15.26 4.53 11.68
CA GLY A 201 -15.48 5.26 10.43
C GLY A 201 -14.98 6.71 10.48
N GLY A 202 -14.18 7.08 9.47
CA GLY A 202 -13.59 8.41 9.32
C GLY A 202 -12.16 8.53 9.86
N GLU A 203 -11.63 7.48 10.50
CA GLU A 203 -10.27 7.48 11.06
C GLU A 203 -9.22 7.20 9.99
N ILE A 204 -8.02 7.76 10.22
CA ILE A 204 -6.77 7.36 9.59
C ILE A 204 -5.88 6.76 10.67
N PHE A 205 -5.70 5.45 10.63
CA PHE A 205 -4.77 4.76 11.52
C PHE A 205 -3.34 4.89 10.97
N ILE A 206 -2.44 5.38 11.79
CA ILE A 206 -1.03 5.52 11.48
C ILE A 206 -0.30 4.47 12.31
N PHE A 207 0.43 3.59 11.64
CA PHE A 207 1.13 2.51 12.31
C PHE A 207 2.46 3.00 12.87
N ASP A 208 2.78 2.58 14.07
CA ASP A 208 4.12 2.74 14.61
C ASP A 208 5.10 1.90 13.77
N MET A 209 6.08 2.56 13.21
CA MET A 209 7.06 1.96 12.31
C MET A 209 8.40 1.69 13.00
N GLY A 210 8.48 1.95 14.30
CA GLY A 210 9.72 1.84 15.07
C GLY A 210 10.82 2.79 14.56
N GLU A 211 12.08 2.34 14.66
CA GLU A 211 13.22 3.15 14.31
C GLU A 211 13.45 3.25 12.79
N PRO A 212 13.82 4.44 12.30
CA PRO A 212 14.14 4.63 10.89
C PRO A 212 15.48 3.98 10.52
N VAL A 213 15.56 3.40 9.32
CA VAL A 213 16.74 2.71 8.82
C VAL A 213 17.40 3.52 7.70
N LYS A 214 18.71 3.79 7.83
CA LYS A 214 19.50 4.33 6.72
C LYS A 214 19.68 3.27 5.64
N ILE A 215 19.33 3.62 4.40
CA ILE A 215 19.43 2.68 3.27
C ILE A 215 20.89 2.32 2.96
N ALA A 216 21.83 3.24 3.19
CA ALA A 216 23.25 2.96 3.06
C ALA A 216 23.75 1.89 4.06
N ASP A 217 23.26 1.94 5.30
CA ASP A 217 23.62 0.95 6.32
C ASP A 217 22.96 -0.42 6.04
N LEU A 218 21.73 -0.41 5.52
CA LEU A 218 21.08 -1.63 5.02
C LEU A 218 21.89 -2.27 3.90
N ALA A 219 22.39 -1.47 2.94
CA ALA A 219 23.24 -1.96 1.86
C ALA A 219 24.52 -2.61 2.38
N LYS A 220 25.24 -1.92 3.30
CA LYS A 220 26.46 -2.46 3.93
C LYS A 220 26.18 -3.80 4.61
N ARG A 221 25.12 -3.84 5.44
CA ARG A 221 24.76 -5.05 6.17
C ARG A 221 24.39 -6.23 5.26
N MET A 222 23.76 -5.95 4.12
CA MET A 222 23.45 -6.99 3.12
C MET A 222 24.69 -7.53 2.43
N ILE A 223 25.71 -6.69 2.14
CA ILE A 223 27.00 -7.13 1.61
C ILE A 223 27.70 -8.04 2.63
N GLU A 224 27.81 -7.59 3.89
CA GLU A 224 28.46 -8.35 4.97
C GLU A 224 27.78 -9.69 5.24
N LEU A 225 26.44 -9.73 5.28
CA LEU A 225 25.65 -10.97 5.44
C LEU A 225 25.81 -11.94 4.26
N SER A 226 26.25 -11.45 3.10
CA SER A 226 26.59 -12.29 1.94
C SER A 226 28.03 -12.81 1.97
N GLY A 227 28.78 -12.54 3.05
CA GLY A 227 30.17 -12.93 3.22
C GLY A 227 31.17 -12.08 2.41
N LEU A 228 30.73 -10.91 1.91
CA LEU A 228 31.50 -10.00 1.08
C LEU A 228 31.90 -8.75 1.87
N GLN A 229 32.94 -8.05 1.41
CA GLN A 229 33.46 -6.83 2.04
C GLN A 229 33.04 -5.60 1.22
N VAL A 230 32.55 -4.58 1.93
CA VAL A 230 32.22 -3.28 1.33
C VAL A 230 33.49 -2.63 0.76
N ASP A 231 33.37 -2.03 -0.42
CA ASP A 231 34.42 -1.32 -1.16
C ASP A 231 35.62 -2.19 -1.58
N LYS A 232 35.66 -3.46 -1.21
CA LYS A 232 36.64 -4.43 -1.66
C LYS A 232 36.09 -5.40 -2.69
N ASP A 233 34.97 -6.04 -2.34
CA ASP A 233 34.28 -7.02 -3.20
C ASP A 233 33.09 -6.39 -3.90
N ILE A 234 32.37 -5.52 -3.20
CA ILE A 234 31.18 -4.83 -3.71
C ILE A 234 31.20 -3.35 -3.33
N GLU A 235 31.07 -2.48 -4.33
CA GLU A 235 30.96 -1.02 -4.16
C GLU A 235 29.53 -0.61 -3.87
N ILE A 236 29.35 0.43 -3.02
CA ILE A 236 28.07 1.14 -2.86
C ILE A 236 28.13 2.43 -3.67
N LYS A 237 27.35 2.50 -4.76
CA LYS A 237 27.29 3.66 -5.64
C LYS A 237 26.11 4.57 -5.32
N TYR A 238 26.39 5.86 -5.09
CA TYR A 238 25.35 6.88 -4.88
C TYR A 238 24.92 7.49 -6.20
N THR A 239 23.60 7.44 -6.50
CA THR A 239 23.07 7.82 -7.81
C THR A 239 22.39 9.19 -7.83
N GLY A 240 22.22 9.84 -6.69
CA GLY A 240 21.40 11.04 -6.51
C GLY A 240 19.92 10.71 -6.26
N LEU A 241 19.23 11.64 -5.59
CA LEU A 241 17.78 11.52 -5.36
C LEU A 241 17.04 11.56 -6.69
N ARG A 242 15.99 10.77 -6.81
CA ARG A 242 15.11 10.76 -7.97
C ARG A 242 14.10 11.90 -7.88
N PRO A 243 13.50 12.34 -9.00
CA PRO A 243 12.39 13.29 -8.97
C PRO A 243 11.29 12.83 -8.01
N GLY A 244 10.85 13.72 -7.13
CA GLY A 244 9.81 13.45 -6.14
C GLY A 244 10.24 12.58 -4.94
N GLU A 245 11.47 12.08 -4.89
CA GLU A 245 11.96 11.28 -3.77
C GLU A 245 12.34 12.18 -2.58
N LYS A 246 11.78 11.89 -1.40
CA LYS A 246 12.13 12.56 -0.15
C LYS A 246 13.36 11.91 0.50
N LEU A 247 14.21 12.73 1.13
CA LEU A 247 15.29 12.24 1.97
C LEU A 247 14.75 11.52 3.22
N TYR A 248 13.70 12.11 3.81
CA TYR A 248 12.99 11.62 5.00
C TYR A 248 11.50 11.51 4.68
N GLU A 249 10.88 10.38 4.98
CA GLU A 249 9.43 10.20 4.88
C GLU A 249 8.76 10.54 6.22
N GLU A 250 7.57 11.13 6.14
CA GLU A 250 6.78 11.55 7.29
C GLU A 250 5.55 10.65 7.40
N LEU A 251 5.29 10.14 8.59
CA LEU A 251 4.08 9.34 8.87
C LEU A 251 2.87 10.22 9.18
N LEU A 252 3.14 11.40 9.74
CA LEU A 252 2.14 12.36 10.21
C LEU A 252 2.47 13.77 9.73
N SER A 253 1.45 14.51 9.33
CA SER A 253 1.57 15.95 9.04
C SER A 253 1.45 16.76 10.33
N ASN A 254 2.22 17.84 10.48
CA ASN A 254 2.13 18.78 11.61
C ASN A 254 0.73 19.42 11.79
N LYS A 255 -0.16 19.26 10.81
CA LYS A 255 -1.55 19.77 10.83
C LYS A 255 -2.58 18.71 11.24
N GLU A 256 -2.17 17.46 11.40
CA GLU A 256 -3.06 16.36 11.78
C GLU A 256 -3.01 16.15 13.30
N ASN A 257 -4.18 16.19 13.94
CA ASN A 257 -4.31 15.85 15.36
C ASN A 257 -4.38 14.33 15.49
N THR A 258 -3.56 13.75 16.36
CA THR A 258 -3.56 12.33 16.66
C THR A 258 -4.17 12.02 18.01
N LYS A 259 -4.68 10.81 18.13
CA LYS A 259 -5.08 10.19 19.39
C LYS A 259 -4.43 8.81 19.46
N GLU A 260 -3.97 8.46 20.64
CA GLU A 260 -3.50 7.09 20.90
C GLU A 260 -4.65 6.09 20.75
N THR A 261 -4.30 4.90 20.28
CA THR A 261 -5.22 3.77 20.23
C THR A 261 -5.01 2.87 21.42
N PRO A 262 -6.01 2.03 21.81
CA PRO A 262 -5.83 1.03 22.88
C PRO A 262 -4.93 -0.15 22.46
N HIS A 263 -4.34 -0.12 21.31
CA HIS A 263 -3.41 -1.13 20.81
C HIS A 263 -2.01 -0.83 21.36
N GLU A 264 -1.38 -1.83 21.97
CA GLU A 264 0.00 -1.78 22.46
C GLU A 264 1.01 -2.06 21.35
#